data_9c7aa61d951b744d24e86a80fe696963
#
_entry.id   9c7aa61d951b744d24e86a80fe696963
#
_cell.length_a   1.000
_cell.length_b   1.000
_cell.length_c   1.000
_cell.angle_alpha   90.00
_cell.angle_beta   90.00
_cell.angle_gamma   90.00
#
_symmetry.space_group_name_H-M   'P 1'
#
loop_
_entity.id
_entity.type
_entity.pdbx_description
1 polymer ?
#
loop_
_entity_poly.entity_id
_entity_poly.type
_entity_poly.pdbx_seq_one_letter_code
_entity_poly.pdbx_strand_id
1 'polypeptide(L)'
;MDKISKDFKENWPTMNDKEKMQWKFQRYMQDYLATISSVDDNVGRVLDYLEEKGLDENTIVVYTSDQGFYLGEHGWFDKRFIYDESFKTPLMIKWPNKIMPGTTSEEMVQNLDYAQTFLEAAMIDAPDDMQGESLIPLLTGDSCLLYTSDAADE
;
A
#
# COMPACT_ATOMS: atom_id res chain seq x y z
N MET A 1 -8.85 15.35 -31.05
CA MET A 1 -8.04 14.13 -31.07
C MET A 1 -6.94 14.33 -30.04
N ASP A 2 -6.86 13.48 -29.07
CA ASP A 2 -5.94 13.56 -27.95
C ASP A 2 -4.47 13.45 -28.47
N LYS A 3 -3.55 14.13 -27.77
CA LYS A 3 -2.11 14.17 -28.12
C LYS A 3 -1.52 12.77 -28.29
N ILE A 4 -2.00 11.80 -27.50
CA ILE A 4 -1.53 10.40 -27.54
C ILE A 4 -1.96 9.71 -28.82
N SER A 5 -3.25 9.86 -29.20
CA SER A 5 -3.77 9.29 -30.45
C SER A 5 -3.04 9.85 -31.68
N LYS A 6 -2.62 11.13 -31.60
CA LYS A 6 -1.81 11.75 -32.63
C LYS A 6 -0.41 11.14 -32.67
N ASP A 7 0.26 11.07 -31.53
CA ASP A 7 1.61 10.51 -31.40
C ASP A 7 1.67 9.04 -31.85
N PHE A 8 0.68 8.24 -31.43
CA PHE A 8 0.55 6.85 -31.89
C PHE A 8 0.40 6.73 -33.42
N LYS A 9 -0.40 7.58 -34.04
CA LYS A 9 -0.61 7.52 -35.49
C LYS A 9 0.57 8.00 -36.31
N GLU A 10 1.25 9.03 -35.84
CA GLU A 10 2.34 9.69 -36.59
C GLU A 10 3.70 9.04 -36.35
N ASN A 11 4.03 8.70 -35.10
CA ASN A 11 5.37 8.26 -34.73
C ASN A 11 5.51 6.74 -34.62
N TRP A 12 4.50 6.05 -34.10
CA TRP A 12 4.56 4.59 -33.92
C TRP A 12 4.96 3.79 -35.16
N PRO A 13 4.46 4.09 -36.38
CA PRO A 13 4.82 3.34 -37.59
C PRO A 13 6.30 3.44 -37.95
N THR A 14 6.97 4.51 -37.54
CA THR A 14 8.37 4.78 -37.87
C THR A 14 9.37 4.27 -36.83
N MET A 15 8.88 3.86 -35.66
CA MET A 15 9.68 3.39 -34.54
C MET A 15 10.20 1.97 -34.77
N ASN A 16 11.46 1.73 -34.38
CA ASN A 16 11.99 0.37 -34.22
C ASN A 16 11.43 -0.32 -32.96
N ASP A 17 11.74 -1.60 -32.76
CA ASP A 17 11.16 -2.40 -31.67
C ASP A 17 11.54 -1.87 -30.27
N LYS A 18 12.77 -1.38 -30.10
CA LYS A 18 13.22 -0.79 -28.84
C LYS A 18 12.46 0.51 -28.53
N GLU A 19 12.30 1.37 -29.53
CA GLU A 19 11.53 2.61 -29.41
C GLU A 19 10.06 2.34 -29.10
N LYS A 20 9.47 1.34 -29.74
CA LYS A 20 8.10 0.90 -29.45
C LYS A 20 7.95 0.40 -28.03
N MET A 21 8.92 -0.36 -27.52
CA MET A 21 8.93 -0.84 -26.13
C MET A 21 9.04 0.33 -25.16
N GLN A 22 9.95 1.27 -25.39
CA GLN A 22 10.09 2.48 -24.58
C GLN A 22 8.82 3.32 -24.59
N TRP A 23 8.20 3.51 -25.75
CA TRP A 23 6.96 4.28 -25.88
C TRP A 23 5.83 3.63 -25.08
N LYS A 24 5.63 2.30 -25.16
CA LYS A 24 4.64 1.57 -24.39
C LYS A 24 4.87 1.75 -22.89
N PHE A 25 6.10 1.57 -22.42
CA PHE A 25 6.45 1.71 -21.02
C PHE A 25 6.18 3.13 -20.50
N GLN A 26 6.66 4.13 -21.23
CA GLN A 26 6.45 5.54 -20.88
C GLN A 26 4.96 5.89 -20.83
N ARG A 27 4.18 5.39 -21.79
CA ARG A 27 2.74 5.62 -21.81
C ARG A 27 2.03 4.98 -20.62
N TYR A 28 2.38 3.71 -20.35
CA TYR A 28 1.85 2.99 -19.19
C TYR A 28 2.17 3.72 -17.88
N MET A 29 3.43 4.10 -17.68
CA MET A 29 3.86 4.80 -16.48
C MET A 29 3.21 6.17 -16.31
N GLN A 30 2.97 6.90 -17.38
CA GLN A 30 2.26 8.19 -17.31
C GLN A 30 0.83 8.01 -16.81
N ASP A 31 0.10 7.01 -17.30
CA ASP A 31 -1.27 6.74 -16.85
C ASP A 31 -1.29 6.22 -15.40
N TYR A 32 -0.36 5.35 -15.07
CA TYR A 32 -0.21 4.82 -13.71
C TYR A 32 0.07 5.95 -12.69
N LEU A 33 1.08 6.78 -12.96
CA LEU A 33 1.44 7.90 -12.07
C LEU A 33 0.33 8.96 -11.98
N ALA A 34 -0.39 9.21 -13.07
CA ALA A 34 -1.54 10.11 -13.03
C ALA A 34 -2.67 9.57 -12.12
N THR A 35 -2.86 8.26 -12.12
CA THR A 35 -3.81 7.60 -11.20
C THR A 35 -3.36 7.75 -9.76
N ILE A 36 -2.07 7.53 -9.47
CA ILE A 36 -1.49 7.70 -8.13
C ILE A 36 -1.66 9.15 -7.65
N SER A 37 -1.36 10.14 -8.50
CA SER A 37 -1.57 11.55 -8.15
C SER A 37 -3.03 11.84 -7.77
N SER A 38 -3.98 11.24 -8.50
CA SER A 38 -5.41 11.38 -8.17
C SER A 38 -5.76 10.72 -6.83
N VAL A 39 -5.14 9.59 -6.49
CA VAL A 39 -5.31 8.96 -5.16
C VAL A 39 -4.75 9.87 -4.07
N ASP A 40 -3.54 10.41 -4.26
CA ASP A 40 -2.89 11.32 -3.31
C ASP A 40 -3.76 12.57 -3.03
N ASP A 41 -4.25 13.23 -4.08
CA ASP A 41 -5.17 14.37 -3.95
C ASP A 41 -6.43 14.02 -3.14
N ASN A 42 -6.99 12.82 -3.34
CA ASN A 42 -8.20 12.40 -2.62
C ASN A 42 -7.92 11.99 -1.17
N VAL A 43 -6.77 11.39 -0.90
CA VAL A 43 -6.32 11.14 0.49
C VAL A 43 -6.16 12.47 1.21
N GLY A 44 -5.49 13.46 0.59
CA GLY A 44 -5.37 14.83 1.14
C GLY A 44 -6.74 15.41 1.51
N ARG A 45 -7.71 15.34 0.60
CA ARG A 45 -9.09 15.83 0.86
C ARG A 45 -9.78 15.14 2.05
N VAL A 46 -9.53 13.86 2.27
CA VAL A 46 -10.07 13.14 3.44
C VAL A 46 -9.41 13.64 4.72
N LEU A 47 -8.09 13.83 4.71
CA LEU A 47 -7.36 14.35 5.86
C LEU A 47 -7.79 15.77 6.22
N ASP A 48 -7.91 16.67 5.23
CA ASP A 48 -8.42 18.01 5.40
C ASP A 48 -9.83 18.02 6.01
N TYR A 49 -10.70 17.14 5.53
CA TYR A 49 -12.05 16.99 6.08
C TYR A 49 -12.07 16.58 7.56
N LEU A 50 -11.21 15.64 7.95
CA LEU A 50 -11.09 15.22 9.35
C LEU A 50 -10.65 16.41 10.23
N GLU A 51 -9.68 17.19 9.77
CA GLU A 51 -9.19 18.38 10.48
C GLU A 51 -10.28 19.44 10.57
N GLU A 52 -10.94 19.80 9.46
CA GLU A 52 -12.04 20.77 9.43
C GLU A 52 -13.21 20.41 10.37
N LYS A 53 -13.43 19.12 10.59
CA LYS A 53 -14.48 18.64 11.50
C LYS A 53 -14.01 18.42 12.93
N GLY A 54 -12.72 18.62 13.22
CA GLY A 54 -12.13 18.35 14.53
C GLY A 54 -12.20 16.87 14.92
N LEU A 55 -12.14 15.97 13.93
CA LEU A 55 -12.19 14.52 14.12
C LEU A 55 -10.80 13.90 14.10
N ASP A 56 -9.80 14.60 13.60
CA ASP A 56 -8.44 14.12 13.33
C ASP A 56 -7.74 13.61 14.59
N GLU A 57 -7.97 14.22 15.77
CA GLU A 57 -7.41 13.79 17.05
C GLU A 57 -8.06 12.52 17.64
N ASN A 58 -9.23 12.11 17.11
CA ASN A 58 -9.96 10.94 17.57
C ASN A 58 -10.25 9.94 16.45
N THR A 59 -9.40 9.92 15.44
CA THR A 59 -9.53 9.03 14.29
C THR A 59 -8.21 8.32 14.03
N ILE A 60 -8.24 6.99 13.91
CA ILE A 60 -7.13 6.20 13.40
C ILE A 60 -7.21 6.26 11.87
N VAL A 61 -6.15 6.72 11.24
CA VAL A 61 -6.04 6.73 9.77
C VAL A 61 -5.04 5.68 9.34
N VAL A 62 -5.46 4.75 8.50
CA VAL A 62 -4.61 3.69 7.95
C VAL A 62 -4.58 3.79 6.44
N TYR A 63 -3.38 3.83 5.87
CA TYR A 63 -3.15 3.72 4.45
C TYR A 63 -2.38 2.44 4.16
N THR A 64 -2.96 1.56 3.39
CA THR A 64 -2.37 0.27 3.02
C THR A 64 -2.91 -0.24 1.69
N SER A 65 -2.46 -1.40 1.26
CA SER A 65 -2.96 -2.12 0.09
C SER A 65 -3.15 -3.60 0.42
N ASP A 66 -4.04 -4.26 -0.29
CA ASP A 66 -4.24 -5.71 -0.21
C ASP A 66 -3.12 -6.50 -0.90
N GLN A 67 -2.39 -5.87 -1.80
CA GLN A 67 -1.34 -6.49 -2.63
C GLN A 67 -0.39 -5.45 -3.22
N GLY A 68 0.78 -5.92 -3.66
CA GLY A 68 1.69 -5.16 -4.50
C GLY A 68 1.38 -5.29 -5.99
N PHE A 69 2.30 -4.82 -6.85
CA PHE A 69 2.13 -4.84 -8.30
C PHE A 69 3.48 -4.71 -9.03
N TYR A 70 3.66 -5.46 -10.13
CA TYR A 70 4.81 -5.32 -11.02
C TYR A 70 4.61 -4.18 -12.01
N LEU A 71 5.63 -3.33 -12.13
CA LEU A 71 5.66 -2.22 -13.10
C LEU A 71 6.71 -2.45 -14.21
N GLY A 72 6.97 -3.72 -14.51
CA GLY A 72 7.96 -4.14 -15.50
C GLY A 72 9.09 -4.99 -14.89
N GLU A 73 9.18 -5.10 -13.56
CA GLU A 73 10.10 -5.99 -12.88
C GLU A 73 9.87 -7.43 -13.35
N HIS A 74 10.94 -8.19 -13.52
CA HIS A 74 10.91 -9.58 -14.06
C HIS A 74 10.23 -9.70 -15.44
N GLY A 75 9.98 -8.59 -16.15
CA GLY A 75 9.22 -8.55 -17.41
C GLY A 75 7.70 -8.63 -17.24
N TRP A 76 7.17 -8.44 -16.04
CA TRP A 76 5.75 -8.57 -15.71
C TRP A 76 5.07 -7.22 -15.44
N PHE A 77 3.78 -7.16 -15.77
CA PHE A 77 2.84 -6.09 -15.42
C PHE A 77 1.59 -6.75 -14.83
N ASP A 78 1.69 -7.25 -13.61
CA ASP A 78 0.64 -8.00 -12.92
C ASP A 78 1.01 -8.13 -11.43
N LYS A 79 0.38 -9.05 -10.70
CA LYS A 79 0.49 -9.26 -9.26
C LYS A 79 0.44 -10.75 -8.84
N ARG A 80 0.52 -11.68 -9.79
CA ARG A 80 0.17 -13.10 -9.57
C ARG A 80 1.32 -13.99 -9.12
N PHE A 81 2.54 -13.52 -9.21
CA PHE A 81 3.72 -14.30 -8.83
C PHE A 81 4.24 -13.89 -7.45
N ILE A 82 4.87 -14.85 -6.75
CA ILE A 82 5.37 -14.69 -5.39
C ILE A 82 6.76 -14.04 -5.42
N TYR A 83 6.78 -12.72 -5.68
CA TYR A 83 7.96 -11.87 -5.55
C TYR A 83 7.65 -10.67 -4.66
N ASP A 84 8.68 -10.02 -4.15
CA ASP A 84 8.55 -8.88 -3.25
C ASP A 84 7.61 -7.80 -3.77
N GLU A 85 7.68 -7.49 -5.06
CA GLU A 85 6.85 -6.45 -5.71
C GLU A 85 5.35 -6.75 -5.64
N SER A 86 4.98 -8.03 -5.51
CA SER A 86 3.58 -8.44 -5.37
C SER A 86 3.14 -8.60 -3.91
N PHE A 87 4.08 -8.83 -2.98
CA PHE A 87 3.79 -9.05 -1.56
C PHE A 87 4.00 -7.84 -0.68
N LYS A 88 5.01 -7.02 -0.97
CA LYS A 88 5.28 -5.81 -0.19
C LYS A 88 4.24 -4.74 -0.48
N THR A 89 3.47 -4.41 0.55
CA THR A 89 2.49 -3.34 0.51
C THR A 89 2.88 -2.23 1.48
N PRO A 90 2.52 -0.98 1.19
CA PRO A 90 2.72 0.08 2.16
C PRO A 90 1.80 -0.14 3.37
N LEU A 91 2.29 0.19 4.54
CA LEU A 91 1.47 0.36 5.74
C LEU A 91 1.88 1.65 6.44
N MET A 92 0.98 2.60 6.49
CA MET A 92 1.14 3.85 7.23
C MET A 92 -0.04 4.02 8.17
N ILE A 93 0.24 4.31 9.45
CA ILE A 93 -0.79 4.45 10.47
C ILE A 93 -0.56 5.78 11.21
N LYS A 94 -1.59 6.62 11.23
CA LYS A 94 -1.69 7.77 12.12
C LYS A 94 -2.67 7.42 13.24
N TRP A 95 -2.19 7.41 14.48
CA TRP A 95 -3.01 7.23 15.67
C TRP A 95 -2.63 8.27 16.70
N PRO A 96 -3.35 9.38 16.77
CA PRO A 96 -3.04 10.49 17.68
C PRO A 96 -2.94 10.03 19.13
N ASN A 97 -1.96 10.57 19.85
CA ASN A 97 -1.70 10.27 21.26
C ASN A 97 -1.32 8.79 21.58
N LYS A 98 -1.16 7.95 20.59
CA LYS A 98 -0.73 6.54 20.73
C LYS A 98 0.57 6.24 19.99
N ILE A 99 0.68 6.68 18.76
CA ILE A 99 1.88 6.49 17.93
C ILE A 99 2.68 7.79 17.88
N MET A 100 3.97 7.71 18.17
CA MET A 100 4.87 8.86 18.04
C MET A 100 5.09 9.17 16.54
N PRO A 101 4.84 10.41 16.10
CA PRO A 101 5.04 10.78 14.70
C PRO A 101 6.46 10.51 14.21
N GLY A 102 6.59 10.02 12.98
CA GLY A 102 7.87 9.78 12.32
C GLY A 102 8.57 8.49 12.76
N THR A 103 7.93 7.62 13.53
CA THR A 103 8.46 6.29 13.82
C THR A 103 8.34 5.37 12.60
N THR A 104 9.30 4.46 12.48
CA THR A 104 9.31 3.39 11.47
C THR A 104 9.62 2.07 12.14
N SER A 105 9.11 0.97 11.58
CA SER A 105 9.44 -0.39 11.99
C SER A 105 9.81 -1.22 10.77
N GLU A 106 10.75 -2.15 10.94
CA GLU A 106 11.14 -3.15 9.94
C GLU A 106 10.53 -4.53 10.22
N GLU A 107 9.67 -4.62 11.23
CA GLU A 107 9.00 -5.86 11.58
C GLU A 107 8.05 -6.32 10.49
N MET A 108 7.93 -7.65 10.34
CA MET A 108 7.00 -8.24 9.39
C MET A 108 5.56 -8.06 9.89
N VAL A 109 4.72 -7.51 9.03
CA VAL A 109 3.30 -7.29 9.29
C VAL A 109 2.50 -7.89 8.14
N GLN A 110 1.36 -8.48 8.44
CA GLN A 110 0.49 -9.11 7.46
C GLN A 110 -0.90 -8.48 7.45
N ASN A 111 -1.63 -8.63 6.34
CA ASN A 111 -3.01 -8.14 6.24
C ASN A 111 -3.95 -8.80 7.27
N LEU A 112 -3.61 -9.99 7.76
CA LEU A 112 -4.34 -10.69 8.83
C LEU A 112 -4.33 -9.94 10.16
N ASP A 113 -3.29 -9.14 10.41
CA ASP A 113 -3.07 -8.44 11.69
C ASP A 113 -3.99 -7.23 11.86
N TYR A 114 -4.52 -6.69 10.76
CA TYR A 114 -5.34 -5.48 10.80
C TYR A 114 -6.65 -5.69 11.55
N ALA A 115 -7.31 -6.83 11.33
CA ALA A 115 -8.60 -7.12 11.96
C ALA A 115 -8.48 -7.18 13.48
N GLN A 116 -7.48 -7.90 13.99
CA GLN A 116 -7.19 -7.99 15.42
C GLN A 116 -6.81 -6.62 16.02
N THR A 117 -5.97 -5.87 15.30
CA THR A 117 -5.58 -4.51 15.70
C THR A 117 -6.78 -3.58 15.86
N PHE A 118 -7.74 -3.65 14.93
CA PHE A 118 -8.94 -2.79 15.00
C PHE A 118 -9.92 -3.24 16.10
N LEU A 119 -10.05 -4.55 16.33
CA LEU A 119 -10.86 -5.05 17.44
C LEU A 119 -10.27 -4.62 18.79
N GLU A 120 -8.98 -4.79 19.00
CA GLU A 120 -8.31 -4.34 20.22
C GLU A 120 -8.41 -2.82 20.41
N ALA A 121 -8.21 -2.04 19.32
CA ALA A 121 -8.39 -0.59 19.38
C ALA A 121 -9.82 -0.18 19.79
N ALA A 122 -10.81 -0.99 19.43
CA ALA A 122 -12.21 -0.82 19.83
C ALA A 122 -12.54 -1.42 21.19
N MET A 123 -11.57 -2.04 21.89
CA MET A 123 -11.76 -2.78 23.14
C MET A 123 -12.77 -3.94 23.01
N ILE A 124 -12.71 -4.64 21.89
CA ILE A 124 -13.52 -5.82 21.57
C ILE A 124 -12.58 -7.02 21.52
N ASP A 125 -12.94 -8.09 22.21
CA ASP A 125 -12.18 -9.34 22.18
C ASP A 125 -12.25 -9.97 20.79
N ALA A 126 -11.09 -10.36 20.25
CA ALA A 126 -11.03 -11.09 18.98
C ALA A 126 -11.61 -12.50 19.17
N PRO A 127 -12.33 -13.05 18.18
CA PRO A 127 -12.71 -14.46 18.16
C PRO A 127 -11.49 -15.39 18.23
N ASP A 128 -11.63 -16.52 18.96
CA ASP A 128 -10.52 -17.47 19.17
C ASP A 128 -10.01 -18.11 17.88
N ASP A 129 -10.81 -18.13 16.81
CA ASP A 129 -10.45 -18.68 15.49
C ASP A 129 -9.91 -17.64 14.50
N MET A 130 -9.75 -16.40 14.94
CA MET A 130 -9.18 -15.34 14.12
C MET A 130 -7.66 -15.46 14.06
N GLN A 131 -7.12 -15.50 12.84
CA GLN A 131 -5.68 -15.52 12.58
C GLN A 131 -5.09 -14.10 12.61
N GLY A 132 -3.77 -14.01 12.79
CA GLY A 132 -3.02 -12.74 12.88
C GLY A 132 -2.83 -12.31 14.33
N GLU A 133 -2.07 -11.24 14.52
CA GLU A 133 -1.74 -10.66 15.81
C GLU A 133 -2.06 -9.15 15.80
N SER A 134 -2.42 -8.61 16.96
CA SER A 134 -2.61 -7.16 17.05
C SER A 134 -1.29 -6.41 16.90
N LEU A 135 -1.28 -5.38 16.08
CA LEU A 135 -0.14 -4.50 15.89
C LEU A 135 0.01 -3.45 16.99
N ILE A 136 -0.92 -3.33 17.93
CA ILE A 136 -0.88 -2.29 18.98
C ILE A 136 0.44 -2.32 19.75
N PRO A 137 0.96 -3.47 20.24
CA PRO A 137 2.23 -3.49 20.96
C PRO A 137 3.41 -2.99 20.11
N LEU A 138 3.42 -3.30 18.82
CA LEU A 138 4.44 -2.80 17.89
C LEU A 138 4.30 -1.28 17.67
N LEU A 139 3.07 -0.81 17.49
CA LEU A 139 2.77 0.59 17.21
C LEU A 139 3.03 1.52 18.40
N THR A 140 2.87 1.01 19.63
CA THR A 140 3.11 1.76 20.87
C THR A 140 4.55 1.64 21.37
N GLY A 141 5.34 0.74 20.78
CA GLY A 141 6.73 0.48 21.19
C GLY A 141 6.86 -0.44 22.41
N ASP A 142 5.78 -1.15 22.79
CA ASP A 142 5.76 -2.00 23.98
C ASP A 142 6.36 -3.40 23.75
N SER A 143 6.45 -3.88 22.51
CA SER A 143 7.09 -5.16 22.16
C SER A 143 7.51 -5.25 20.70
N CYS A 144 8.42 -6.19 20.41
CA CYS A 144 8.74 -6.69 19.09
C CYS A 144 7.80 -7.87 18.78
N LEU A 145 7.06 -7.83 17.68
CA LEU A 145 6.29 -8.98 17.22
C LEU A 145 7.26 -10.03 16.66
N LEU A 146 7.50 -11.07 17.44
CA LEU A 146 8.24 -12.25 16.98
C LEU A 146 7.25 -13.21 16.32
N TYR A 147 7.14 -13.15 14.99
CA TYR A 147 6.61 -14.29 14.25
C TYR A 147 7.65 -15.42 14.30
N THR A 148 7.55 -16.27 15.28
CA THR A 148 8.25 -17.55 15.23
C THR A 148 7.50 -18.44 14.24
N SER A 149 8.00 -18.52 13.01
CA SER A 149 7.53 -19.54 12.07
C SER A 149 8.09 -20.89 12.50
N ASP A 150 7.44 -21.56 13.42
CA ASP A 150 7.65 -22.99 13.69
C ASP A 150 6.99 -23.88 12.61
N ALA A 151 6.94 -23.41 11.38
CA ALA A 151 6.40 -24.16 10.24
C ALA A 151 7.47 -24.96 9.47
N ALA A 152 8.62 -25.23 10.07
CA ALA A 152 9.74 -25.94 9.41
C ALA A 152 10.04 -27.34 9.97
N ASP A 153 9.25 -27.86 10.91
CA ASP A 153 9.50 -29.17 11.57
C ASP A 153 8.29 -30.12 11.54
N GLU A 154 7.62 -30.24 10.38
CA GLU A 154 6.78 -31.40 10.09
C GLU A 154 6.98 -31.92 8.66
#